data_cc44d10deddd688fc44b927b481e6e31
#
_entry.id   cc44d10deddd688fc44b927b481e6e31
#
_cell.length_a   1.000
_cell.length_b   1.000
_cell.length_c   1.000
_cell.angle_alpha   90.00
_cell.angle_beta   90.00
_cell.angle_gamma   90.00
#
_symmetry.space_group_name_H-M   'P 1'
#
loop_
_entity.id
_entity.type
_entity.pdbx_description
1 polymer ?
#
loop_
_entity_poly.entity_id
_entity_poly.type
_entity_poly.pdbx_seq_one_letter_code
_entity_poly.pdbx_strand_id
1 'polypeptide(L)'
;ETERVLKESSQRVDAQMGKWGNRLGEFVEWQVRPAAVKLFQERGIDVTELQSNISVHRGAEEGMEIDLLAVNGTQAVAVEVKSKLTQQDVDEHLERLAKFKRLLPRYQTMNILGAVAAFVIPPDVARYAYRNGLFVIAQSGQNLVILNDSKFRPKAW
;
A
#
# COMPACT_ATOMS: atom_id res chain seq x y z
N GLU A 1 -24.40 24.00 1.08
CA GLU A 1 -25.12 22.81 1.53
C GLU A 1 -24.36 21.50 1.23
N THR A 2 -23.80 21.41 0.05
CA THR A 2 -22.94 20.26 -0.31
C THR A 2 -21.71 20.19 0.59
N GLU A 3 -21.11 21.32 0.91
CA GLU A 3 -19.98 21.40 1.84
C GLU A 3 -20.38 21.01 3.25
N ARG A 4 -21.59 21.38 3.66
CA ARG A 4 -22.13 21.03 4.96
C ARG A 4 -22.38 19.54 5.07
N VAL A 5 -22.96 18.93 4.03
CA VAL A 5 -23.19 17.47 3.97
C VAL A 5 -21.88 16.72 3.98
N LEU A 6 -20.88 17.16 3.22
CA LEU A 6 -19.55 16.57 3.22
C LEU A 6 -18.86 16.70 4.58
N LYS A 7 -19.03 17.83 5.26
CA LYS A 7 -18.45 18.04 6.58
C LYS A 7 -19.12 17.17 7.64
N GLU A 8 -20.45 17.06 7.61
CA GLU A 8 -21.19 16.17 8.51
C GLU A 8 -20.86 14.70 8.24
N SER A 9 -20.77 14.33 6.96
CA SER A 9 -20.35 12.99 6.55
C SER A 9 -18.93 12.69 7.00
N SER A 10 -18.03 13.67 6.88
CA SER A 10 -16.65 13.56 7.35
C SER A 10 -16.59 13.39 8.87
N GLN A 11 -17.41 14.13 9.62
CA GLN A 11 -17.46 14.01 11.07
C GLN A 11 -18.02 12.65 11.52
N ARG A 12 -19.00 12.11 10.80
CA ARG A 12 -19.52 10.77 11.06
C ARG A 12 -18.46 9.70 10.75
N VAL A 13 -17.75 9.87 9.65
CA VAL A 13 -16.64 9.00 9.28
C VAL A 13 -15.56 9.08 10.35
N ASP A 14 -15.21 10.27 10.83
CA ASP A 14 -14.22 10.45 11.88
C ASP A 14 -14.67 9.81 13.21
N ALA A 15 -15.95 9.94 13.56
CA ALA A 15 -16.50 9.30 14.76
C ALA A 15 -16.49 7.77 14.66
N GLN A 16 -16.72 7.23 13.46
CA GLN A 16 -16.61 5.81 13.19
C GLN A 16 -15.16 5.37 13.01
N MET A 17 -14.30 6.27 12.58
CA MET A 17 -12.87 6.01 12.35
C MET A 17 -12.12 5.63 13.63
N GLY A 18 -12.63 6.00 14.81
CA GLY A 18 -12.10 5.47 16.05
C GLY A 18 -12.15 3.94 16.11
N LYS A 19 -13.24 3.36 15.56
CA LYS A 19 -13.40 1.91 15.42
C LYS A 19 -12.74 1.37 14.16
N TRP A 20 -12.89 2.07 13.02
CA TRP A 20 -12.34 1.65 11.74
C TRP A 20 -10.83 1.83 11.65
N GLY A 21 -10.28 2.89 12.24
CA GLY A 21 -8.84 3.10 12.31
C GLY A 21 -8.14 1.96 13.05
N ASN A 22 -8.76 1.48 14.13
CA ASN A 22 -8.27 0.32 14.87
C ASN A 22 -8.35 -0.95 14.03
N ARG A 23 -9.44 -1.13 13.28
CA ARG A 23 -9.61 -2.31 12.40
C ARG A 23 -8.60 -2.28 11.25
N LEU A 24 -8.36 -1.11 10.66
CA LEU A 24 -7.36 -0.99 9.60
C LEU A 24 -5.97 -1.25 10.14
N GLY A 25 -5.64 -0.70 11.32
CA GLY A 25 -4.38 -0.97 12.00
C GLY A 25 -4.21 -2.45 12.34
N GLU A 26 -5.27 -3.10 12.81
CA GLU A 26 -5.29 -4.54 13.06
C GLU A 26 -5.11 -5.33 11.78
N PHE A 27 -5.74 -4.89 10.68
CA PHE A 27 -5.59 -5.53 9.38
C PHE A 27 -4.12 -5.50 8.92
N VAL A 28 -3.48 -4.34 9.02
CA VAL A 28 -2.07 -4.21 8.68
C VAL A 28 -1.23 -5.14 9.55
N GLU A 29 -1.39 -5.05 10.87
CA GLU A 29 -0.52 -5.74 11.81
C GLU A 29 -0.76 -7.25 11.85
N TRP A 30 -2.03 -7.68 11.83
CA TRP A 30 -2.37 -9.08 12.06
C TRP A 30 -2.64 -9.88 10.79
N GLN A 31 -2.89 -9.22 9.67
CA GLN A 31 -3.18 -9.92 8.41
C GLN A 31 -2.18 -9.59 7.30
N VAL A 32 -2.00 -8.32 6.97
CA VAL A 32 -1.13 -7.94 5.84
C VAL A 32 0.33 -8.24 6.16
N ARG A 33 0.79 -7.81 7.33
CA ARG A 33 2.18 -7.98 7.74
C ARG A 33 2.63 -9.46 7.76
N PRO A 34 1.90 -10.37 8.42
CA PRO A 34 2.28 -11.79 8.39
C PRO A 34 2.16 -12.41 7.00
N ALA A 35 1.15 -12.03 6.22
CA ALA A 35 0.93 -12.58 4.89
C ALA A 35 1.94 -12.08 3.87
N ALA A 36 2.43 -10.86 4.02
CA ALA A 36 3.32 -10.22 3.04
C ALA A 36 4.59 -11.04 2.79
N VAL A 37 5.20 -11.56 3.84
CA VAL A 37 6.41 -12.38 3.72
C VAL A 37 6.15 -13.57 2.79
N LYS A 38 5.11 -14.33 3.08
CA LYS A 38 4.76 -15.53 2.31
C LYS A 38 4.34 -15.18 0.89
N LEU A 39 3.48 -14.17 0.74
CA LEU A 39 2.96 -13.77 -0.58
C LEU A 39 4.07 -13.32 -1.51
N PHE A 40 5.01 -12.51 -1.01
CA PHE A 40 6.12 -12.04 -1.83
C PHE A 40 7.14 -13.13 -2.07
N GLN A 41 7.37 -14.02 -1.11
CA GLN A 41 8.24 -15.19 -1.32
C GLN A 41 7.73 -16.07 -2.45
N GLU A 42 6.42 -16.27 -2.54
CA GLU A 42 5.80 -17.03 -3.63
C GLU A 42 6.00 -16.35 -5.00
N ARG A 43 6.30 -15.05 -5.00
CA ARG A 43 6.59 -14.27 -6.20
C ARG A 43 8.08 -14.06 -6.44
N GLY A 44 8.92 -14.80 -5.73
CA GLY A 44 10.37 -14.72 -5.90
C GLY A 44 11.03 -13.56 -5.17
N ILE A 45 10.32 -12.90 -4.27
CA ILE A 45 10.87 -11.80 -3.45
C ILE A 45 11.04 -12.33 -2.03
N ASP A 46 12.29 -12.64 -1.68
CA ASP A 46 12.62 -13.21 -0.37
C ASP A 46 12.72 -12.12 0.68
N VAL A 47 11.58 -11.78 1.27
CA VAL A 47 11.48 -10.72 2.29
C VAL A 47 12.20 -11.14 3.55
N THR A 48 13.13 -10.32 4.00
CA THR A 48 13.90 -10.54 5.22
C THR A 48 13.59 -9.55 6.33
N GLU A 49 12.98 -8.42 6.00
CA GLU A 49 12.67 -7.36 6.96
C GLU A 49 11.35 -6.71 6.60
N LEU A 50 10.55 -6.41 7.61
CA LEU A 50 9.31 -5.64 7.47
C LEU A 50 9.38 -4.41 8.36
N GLN A 51 9.04 -3.26 7.79
CA GLN A 51 8.94 -1.99 8.49
C GLN A 51 7.52 -1.45 8.31
N SER A 52 6.93 -0.97 9.39
CA SER A 52 5.58 -0.41 9.37
C SER A 52 5.62 1.08 9.70
N ASN A 53 4.66 1.82 9.16
CA ASN A 53 4.41 3.22 9.52
C ASN A 53 5.67 4.09 9.38
N ILE A 54 6.25 4.09 8.18
CA ILE A 54 7.41 4.92 7.87
C ILE A 54 6.91 6.31 7.52
N SER A 55 7.42 7.31 8.23
CA SER A 55 7.11 8.70 7.98
C SER A 55 8.40 9.43 7.61
N VAL A 56 8.40 10.08 6.45
CA VAL A 56 9.57 10.79 5.92
C VAL A 56 9.24 12.27 5.82
N HIS A 57 10.12 13.10 6.35
CA HIS A 57 10.00 14.55 6.30
C HIS A 57 11.30 15.14 5.75
N ARG A 58 11.21 15.80 4.58
CA ARG A 58 12.35 16.46 3.92
C ARG A 58 11.97 17.90 3.62
N GLY A 59 12.28 18.81 4.54
CA GLY A 59 11.89 20.21 4.43
C GLY A 59 10.43 20.42 4.81
N ALA A 60 9.93 21.65 4.61
CA ALA A 60 8.61 22.04 5.06
C ALA A 60 7.46 21.46 4.22
N GLU A 61 7.74 21.09 2.97
CA GLU A 61 6.70 20.75 2.01
C GLU A 61 6.83 19.35 1.40
N GLU A 62 7.89 18.62 1.70
CA GLU A 62 8.09 17.29 1.16
C GLU A 62 8.09 16.24 2.23
N GLY A 63 7.26 15.23 2.00
CA GLY A 63 7.17 14.10 2.89
C GLY A 63 6.36 12.99 2.25
N MET A 64 6.37 11.85 2.90
CA MET A 64 5.50 10.74 2.54
C MET A 64 5.35 9.82 3.72
N GLU A 65 4.27 9.05 3.69
CA GLU A 65 4.03 7.99 4.66
C GLU A 65 3.90 6.68 3.91
N ILE A 66 4.50 5.63 4.45
CA ILE A 66 4.44 4.28 3.88
C ILE A 66 3.91 3.37 4.98
N ASP A 67 2.81 2.67 4.69
CA ASP A 67 2.17 1.80 5.66
C ASP A 67 3.02 0.58 5.98
N LEU A 68 3.59 -0.04 4.96
CA LEU A 68 4.41 -1.22 5.13
C LEU A 68 5.49 -1.25 4.05
N LEU A 69 6.71 -1.56 4.46
CA LEU A 69 7.84 -1.74 3.56
C LEU A 69 8.44 -3.12 3.80
N ALA A 70 8.40 -3.96 2.77
CA ALA A 70 8.99 -5.30 2.79
C ALA A 70 10.33 -5.25 2.06
N VAL A 71 11.40 -5.63 2.74
CA VAL A 71 12.76 -5.38 2.26
C VAL A 71 13.57 -6.68 2.24
N ASN A 72 14.42 -6.81 1.23
CA ASN A 72 15.55 -7.73 1.26
C ASN A 72 16.83 -6.97 0.85
N GLY A 73 17.92 -7.67 0.57
CA GLY A 73 19.20 -7.03 0.25
C GLY A 73 19.20 -6.24 -1.07
N THR A 74 18.28 -6.52 -1.98
CA THR A 74 18.26 -5.94 -3.33
C THR A 74 16.95 -5.29 -3.73
N GLN A 75 15.88 -5.55 -3.00
CA GLN A 75 14.53 -5.11 -3.36
C GLN A 75 13.78 -4.59 -2.14
N ALA A 76 12.89 -3.63 -2.37
CA ALA A 76 11.93 -3.18 -1.37
C ALA A 76 10.57 -3.03 -2.03
N VAL A 77 9.52 -3.50 -1.35
CA VAL A 77 8.14 -3.35 -1.81
C VAL A 77 7.41 -2.42 -0.86
N ALA A 78 6.99 -1.26 -1.38
CA ALA A 78 6.21 -0.30 -0.60
C ALA A 78 4.73 -0.62 -0.78
N VAL A 79 4.06 -0.92 0.32
CA VAL A 79 2.66 -1.35 0.33
C VAL A 79 1.79 -0.26 0.95
N GLU A 80 0.77 0.17 0.21
CA GLU A 80 -0.28 1.05 0.70
C GLU A 80 -1.49 0.22 1.08
N VAL A 81 -2.03 0.43 2.27
CA VAL A 81 -3.17 -0.34 2.79
C VAL A 81 -4.38 0.56 2.98
N LYS A 82 -5.51 0.17 2.42
CA LYS A 82 -6.77 0.90 2.50
C LYS A 82 -7.92 -0.03 2.88
N SER A 83 -8.99 0.52 3.42
CA SER A 83 -10.22 -0.23 3.66
C SER A 83 -10.89 -0.56 2.34
N LYS A 84 -11.05 0.47 1.49
CA LYS A 84 -11.55 0.35 0.12
C LYS A 84 -10.60 1.11 -0.80
N LEU A 85 -10.07 0.43 -1.79
CA LEU A 85 -9.12 1.02 -2.73
C LEU A 85 -9.86 1.82 -3.80
N THR A 86 -9.38 3.04 -4.07
CA THR A 86 -9.88 3.87 -5.15
C THR A 86 -8.76 4.12 -6.16
N GLN A 87 -9.13 4.58 -7.36
CA GLN A 87 -8.14 4.97 -8.36
C GLN A 87 -7.24 6.09 -7.84
N GLN A 88 -7.80 7.04 -7.10
CA GLN A 88 -7.03 8.13 -6.50
C GLN A 88 -5.98 7.59 -5.53
N ASP A 89 -6.32 6.57 -4.75
CA ASP A 89 -5.35 5.93 -3.84
C ASP A 89 -4.18 5.33 -4.63
N VAL A 90 -4.48 4.70 -5.76
CA VAL A 90 -3.45 4.14 -6.64
C VAL A 90 -2.57 5.26 -7.18
N ASP A 91 -3.16 6.34 -7.69
CA ASP A 91 -2.42 7.49 -8.23
C ASP A 91 -1.51 8.12 -7.18
N GLU A 92 -1.99 8.28 -5.96
CA GLU A 92 -1.21 8.81 -4.86
C GLU A 92 -0.03 7.92 -4.51
N HIS A 93 -0.25 6.60 -4.55
CA HIS A 93 0.83 5.64 -4.30
C HIS A 93 1.87 5.66 -5.41
N LEU A 94 1.45 5.79 -6.66
CA LEU A 94 2.37 5.93 -7.80
C LEU A 94 3.24 7.17 -7.66
N GLU A 95 2.66 8.30 -7.24
CA GLU A 95 3.41 9.53 -6.97
C GLU A 95 4.42 9.33 -5.84
N ARG A 96 4.01 8.61 -4.80
CA ARG A 96 4.87 8.27 -3.67
C ARG A 96 6.06 7.42 -4.12
N LEU A 97 5.81 6.42 -4.95
CA LEU A 97 6.86 5.57 -5.51
C LEU A 97 7.83 6.36 -6.40
N ALA A 98 7.32 7.31 -7.18
CA ALA A 98 8.15 8.14 -8.06
C ALA A 98 9.16 8.98 -7.28
N LYS A 99 8.84 9.40 -6.06
CA LYS A 99 9.74 10.19 -5.21
C LYS A 99 10.43 9.38 -4.12
N PHE A 100 10.22 8.07 -4.09
CA PHE A 100 10.71 7.19 -3.03
C PHE A 100 12.23 7.29 -2.84
N LYS A 101 12.99 7.08 -3.91
CA LYS A 101 14.46 7.10 -3.83
C LYS A 101 15.02 8.48 -3.52
N ARG A 102 14.34 9.53 -3.95
CA ARG A 102 14.75 10.90 -3.65
C ARG A 102 14.57 11.23 -2.17
N LEU A 103 13.46 10.78 -1.58
CA LEU A 103 13.16 11.02 -0.17
C LEU A 103 13.87 10.03 0.76
N LEU A 104 14.20 8.84 0.27
CA LEU A 104 14.91 7.81 1.02
C LEU A 104 16.16 7.36 0.26
N PRO A 105 17.24 8.19 0.26
CA PRO A 105 18.46 7.90 -0.52
C PRO A 105 19.13 6.59 -0.17
N ARG A 106 18.93 6.06 1.02
CA ARG A 106 19.50 4.77 1.44
C ARG A 106 19.03 3.60 0.58
N TYR A 107 17.91 3.77 -0.16
CA TYR A 107 17.37 2.73 -1.04
C TYR A 107 17.72 2.96 -2.52
N GLN A 108 18.62 3.90 -2.82
CA GLN A 108 18.93 4.31 -4.19
C GLN A 108 19.42 3.18 -5.09
N THR A 109 20.16 2.23 -4.52
CA THR A 109 20.72 1.11 -5.26
C THR A 109 19.80 -0.11 -5.33
N MET A 110 18.65 -0.04 -4.67
CA MET A 110 17.69 -1.14 -4.62
C MET A 110 16.61 -1.00 -5.68
N ASN A 111 16.02 -2.12 -6.08
CA ASN A 111 14.82 -2.10 -6.91
C ASN A 111 13.62 -1.84 -6.00
N ILE A 112 12.92 -0.75 -6.27
CA ILE A 112 11.74 -0.37 -5.50
C ILE A 112 10.50 -0.80 -6.27
N LEU A 113 9.72 -1.68 -5.67
CA LEU A 113 8.46 -2.17 -6.21
C LEU A 113 7.31 -1.60 -5.38
N GLY A 114 6.11 -1.67 -5.91
CA GLY A 114 4.93 -1.18 -5.22
C GLY A 114 3.82 -2.21 -5.15
N ALA A 115 3.01 -2.09 -4.11
CA ALA A 115 1.82 -2.90 -3.91
C ALA A 115 0.71 -2.08 -3.25
N VAL A 116 -0.51 -2.47 -3.50
CA VAL A 116 -1.69 -1.96 -2.81
C VAL A 116 -2.42 -3.13 -2.17
N ALA A 117 -2.97 -2.91 -0.99
CA ALA A 117 -3.73 -3.93 -0.26
C ALA A 117 -5.00 -3.29 0.29
N ALA A 118 -6.13 -3.97 0.20
CA ALA A 118 -7.38 -3.47 0.76
C ALA A 118 -8.37 -4.59 1.05
N PHE A 119 -9.34 -4.31 1.94
CA PHE A 119 -10.47 -5.19 2.18
C PHE A 119 -11.36 -5.30 0.95
N VAL A 120 -11.62 -4.16 0.30
CA VAL A 120 -12.49 -4.06 -0.87
C VAL A 120 -11.70 -3.43 -2.00
N ILE A 121 -11.61 -4.13 -3.11
CA ILE A 121 -10.93 -3.63 -4.31
C ILE A 121 -11.87 -3.81 -5.50
N PRO A 122 -12.45 -2.70 -6.02
CA PRO A 122 -13.26 -2.79 -7.22
C PRO A 122 -12.44 -3.38 -8.38
N PRO A 123 -13.04 -4.21 -9.24
CA PRO A 123 -12.28 -4.86 -10.33
C PRO A 123 -11.60 -3.90 -11.29
N ASP A 124 -12.20 -2.75 -11.59
CA ASP A 124 -11.60 -1.74 -12.45
C ASP A 124 -10.37 -1.09 -11.80
N VAL A 125 -10.42 -0.87 -10.50
CA VAL A 125 -9.29 -0.32 -9.75
C VAL A 125 -8.15 -1.35 -9.65
N ALA A 126 -8.49 -2.62 -9.46
CA ALA A 126 -7.50 -3.70 -9.46
C ALA A 126 -6.77 -3.75 -10.82
N ARG A 127 -7.50 -3.66 -11.92
CA ARG A 127 -6.90 -3.63 -13.27
C ARG A 127 -6.02 -2.40 -13.47
N TYR A 128 -6.47 -1.26 -12.97
CA TYR A 128 -5.70 -0.02 -13.07
C TYR A 128 -4.37 -0.15 -12.32
N ALA A 129 -4.38 -0.67 -11.11
CA ALA A 129 -3.17 -0.92 -10.34
C ALA A 129 -2.24 -1.91 -11.04
N TYR A 130 -2.79 -2.99 -11.57
CA TYR A 130 -2.03 -3.98 -12.33
C TYR A 130 -1.32 -3.36 -13.53
N ARG A 131 -2.05 -2.55 -14.32
CA ARG A 131 -1.50 -1.88 -15.51
C ARG A 131 -0.39 -0.90 -15.16
N ASN A 132 -0.42 -0.35 -13.97
CA ASN A 132 0.59 0.59 -13.50
C ASN A 132 1.74 -0.10 -12.76
N GLY A 133 1.82 -1.43 -12.85
CA GLY A 133 2.95 -2.19 -12.34
C GLY A 133 2.93 -2.48 -10.85
N LEU A 134 1.76 -2.38 -10.22
CA LEU A 134 1.61 -2.65 -8.78
C LEU A 134 1.10 -4.06 -8.53
N PHE A 135 1.62 -4.70 -7.49
CA PHE A 135 0.97 -5.88 -6.92
C PHE A 135 -0.34 -5.47 -6.26
N VAL A 136 -1.34 -6.32 -6.38
CA VAL A 136 -2.66 -6.10 -5.79
C VAL A 136 -2.94 -7.21 -4.78
N ILE A 137 -3.02 -6.85 -3.52
CA ILE A 137 -3.27 -7.79 -2.43
C ILE A 137 -4.71 -7.61 -1.98
N ALA A 138 -5.49 -8.67 -2.10
CA ALA A 138 -6.91 -8.66 -1.77
C ALA A 138 -7.25 -9.72 -0.74
N GLN A 139 -8.34 -9.50 -0.04
CA GLN A 139 -8.89 -10.50 0.87
C GLN A 139 -9.77 -11.47 0.09
N SER A 140 -9.49 -12.76 0.26
CA SER A 140 -10.29 -13.86 -0.31
C SER A 140 -10.67 -14.78 0.84
N GLY A 141 -11.94 -14.69 1.28
CA GLY A 141 -12.36 -15.38 2.50
C GLY A 141 -11.59 -14.89 3.71
N GLN A 142 -10.89 -15.77 4.39
CA GLN A 142 -10.07 -15.43 5.56
C GLN A 142 -8.60 -15.21 5.23
N ASN A 143 -8.23 -15.37 3.96
CA ASN A 143 -6.84 -15.29 3.52
C ASN A 143 -6.62 -14.07 2.65
N LEU A 144 -5.38 -13.62 2.59
CA LEU A 144 -4.93 -12.62 1.65
C LEU A 144 -4.27 -13.30 0.46
N VAL A 145 -4.51 -12.76 -0.72
CA VAL A 145 -3.95 -13.28 -1.97
C VAL A 145 -3.44 -12.13 -2.83
N ILE A 146 -2.43 -12.41 -3.65
CA ILE A 146 -2.02 -11.50 -4.70
C ILE A 146 -2.83 -11.83 -5.94
N LEU A 147 -3.59 -10.86 -6.45
CA LEU A 147 -4.46 -11.05 -7.61
C LEU A 147 -3.72 -11.12 -8.94
N ASN A 148 -2.51 -10.59 -9.00
CA ASN A 148 -1.71 -10.53 -10.22
C ASN A 148 -1.39 -11.95 -10.73
N ASP A 149 -1.54 -12.14 -12.04
CA ASP A 149 -1.26 -13.44 -12.67
C ASP A 149 0.23 -13.65 -12.93
N SER A 150 0.60 -14.79 -13.51
CA SER A 150 1.98 -15.13 -13.80
C SER A 150 2.61 -14.27 -14.91
N LYS A 151 1.79 -13.58 -15.69
CA LYS A 151 2.26 -12.68 -16.76
C LYS A 151 2.64 -11.31 -16.24
N PHE A 152 2.20 -10.97 -15.03
CA PHE A 152 2.49 -9.67 -14.43
C PHE A 152 4.00 -9.48 -14.26
N ARG A 153 4.45 -8.28 -14.61
CA ARG A 153 5.82 -7.84 -14.34
C ARG A 153 5.74 -6.54 -13.53
N PRO A 154 6.22 -6.54 -12.29
CA PRO A 154 6.19 -5.33 -11.48
C PRO A 154 7.09 -4.26 -12.08
N LYS A 155 6.62 -3.02 -12.01
CA LYS A 155 7.45 -1.88 -12.37
C LYS A 155 8.46 -1.65 -11.24
N ALA A 156 9.67 -1.26 -11.60
CA ALA A 156 10.70 -0.82 -10.65
C ALA A 156 10.82 0.70 -10.74
N TRP A 157 10.81 1.35 -9.60
CA TRP A 157 10.97 2.80 -9.48
C TRP A 157 12.35 3.22 -9.07
#